data_a4e95ec90586aaa9ef184617afe8e330
#
_entry.id   a4e95ec90586aaa9ef184617afe8e330
#
_cell.length_a   1.000
_cell.length_b   1.000
_cell.length_c   1.000
_cell.angle_alpha   90.00
_cell.angle_beta   90.00
_cell.angle_gamma   90.00
#
_symmetry.space_group_name_H-M   'P 1'
#
loop_
_entity.id
_entity.type
_entity.pdbx_description
1 polymer ?
#
loop_
_entity_poly.entity_id
_entity_poly.type
_entity_poly.pdbx_seq_one_letter_code
_entity_poly.pdbx_strand_id
1 'polypeptide(L)'
;MCWPFIKASGADRLGSARRDRSRYDARGVIAVARKGKLVYYESFGKRGDAAGSPMPKNAIFPIFSMTKPLTAVSALQLFEQRRLMLNEPIGTYLPQLDKMAVATQTGTEPAKRPPTIQDMMRHTAGVSYGFMGTTDVSKRSSELTSDLSGSEFLAKLGGLQLQYQPGTHWNYRLGLDVTGLTIEAVTNQRLGQYLQAQIFEPLGMSDTFFTVPVDKVGRLAKPFQKPAAGERDPTSQPSHDSGGGGAFSTAADYLRFAEMLRRGGSLDNVHLLGRKYSGVHDVGSVGVRSKRRLAAADDSEAAPSIS
;
A
#
# COMPACT_ATOMS: atom_id res chain seq x y z
N MET A 1 8.97 27.21 7.05
CA MET A 1 10.22 26.64 7.58
C MET A 1 11.05 26.16 6.41
N CYS A 2 12.21 26.78 6.16
CA CYS A 2 13.14 26.42 5.09
C CYS A 2 13.94 25.19 5.51
N TRP A 3 13.87 24.12 4.74
CA TRP A 3 14.81 23.02 4.89
C TRP A 3 16.13 23.42 4.23
N PRO A 4 17.27 23.30 4.93
CA PRO A 4 18.55 23.63 4.36
C PRO A 4 18.96 22.61 3.30
N PHE A 5 19.57 23.10 2.22
CA PHE A 5 20.20 22.28 1.20
C PHE A 5 21.28 21.40 1.83
N ILE A 6 21.15 20.10 1.77
CA ILE A 6 22.24 19.18 2.02
C ILE A 6 23.09 19.16 0.74
N LYS A 7 24.14 20.01 0.72
CA LYS A 7 25.23 19.81 -0.24
C LYS A 7 25.90 18.47 0.11
N ALA A 8 26.11 17.62 -0.88
CA ALA A 8 26.77 16.33 -0.75
C ALA A 8 28.25 16.39 -0.33
N SER A 9 28.72 17.47 0.26
CA SER A 9 30.10 17.69 0.76
C SER A 9 30.24 17.55 2.29
N GLY A 10 29.23 16.99 2.97
CA GLY A 10 29.22 16.86 4.43
C GLY A 10 29.41 15.43 4.97
N ALA A 11 30.03 14.52 4.21
CA ALA A 11 30.23 13.13 4.63
C ALA A 11 31.25 12.95 5.78
N ASP A 12 31.93 13.99 6.23
CA ASP A 12 33.11 13.88 7.15
C ASP A 12 32.86 14.33 8.60
N ARG A 13 31.63 14.58 9.04
CA ARG A 13 31.34 15.02 10.40
C ARG A 13 30.49 14.13 11.29
N LEU A 14 30.29 12.89 10.92
CA LEU A 14 29.74 11.89 11.83
C LEU A 14 30.87 10.94 12.21
N GLY A 15 31.24 11.03 13.49
CA GLY A 15 32.37 10.43 14.15
C GLY A 15 32.79 9.05 13.66
N SER A 16 34.10 8.81 13.79
CA SER A 16 34.96 7.72 13.39
C SER A 16 34.56 6.29 13.79
N ALA A 17 33.34 5.87 13.62
CA ALA A 17 33.02 4.46 13.40
C ALA A 17 33.21 4.20 11.90
N ARG A 18 34.36 3.68 11.49
CA ARG A 18 34.54 3.01 10.20
C ARG A 18 33.53 1.87 10.13
N ARG A 19 32.30 2.18 9.80
CA ARG A 19 31.32 1.15 9.33
C ARG A 19 31.96 0.59 8.08
N ASP A 20 32.18 -0.71 8.09
CA ASP A 20 32.64 -1.46 6.95
C ASP A 20 31.72 -1.14 5.76
N ARG A 21 32.14 -0.21 4.89
CA ARG A 21 31.40 0.24 3.71
C ARG A 21 31.23 -0.88 2.69
N SER A 22 31.95 -2.00 2.84
CA SER A 22 31.84 -3.17 1.96
C SER A 22 30.55 -3.94 2.14
N ARG A 23 29.80 -3.74 3.26
CA ARG A 23 28.57 -4.46 3.57
C ARG A 23 27.28 -3.76 3.13
N TYR A 24 27.33 -2.48 2.72
CA TYR A 24 26.13 -1.72 2.31
C TYR A 24 26.39 -1.02 0.98
N ASP A 25 26.25 -1.77 -0.10
CA ASP A 25 26.20 -1.22 -1.44
C ASP A 25 24.84 -0.50 -1.61
N ALA A 26 24.79 0.81 -1.33
CA ALA A 26 23.55 1.58 -1.49
C ALA A 26 23.11 1.52 -2.95
N ARG A 27 21.90 1.00 -3.18
CA ARG A 27 21.33 0.85 -4.53
C ARG A 27 19.97 1.55 -4.57
N GLY A 28 19.75 2.36 -5.57
CA GLY A 28 18.45 3.01 -5.69
C GLY A 28 18.44 4.17 -6.66
N VAL A 29 17.25 4.73 -6.82
CA VAL A 29 17.00 5.97 -7.56
C VAL A 29 16.33 6.95 -6.62
N ILE A 30 16.84 8.17 -6.55
CA ILE A 30 16.28 9.25 -5.75
C ILE A 30 15.75 10.33 -6.69
N ALA A 31 14.48 10.66 -6.51
CA ALA A 31 13.84 11.79 -7.19
C ALA A 31 13.31 12.77 -6.12
N VAL A 32 13.63 14.05 -6.25
CA VAL A 32 13.11 15.12 -5.40
C VAL A 32 12.47 16.19 -6.26
N ALA A 33 11.21 16.49 -5.99
CA ALA A 33 10.51 17.59 -6.62
C ALA A 33 10.12 18.67 -5.60
N ARG A 34 10.18 19.92 -6.00
CA ARG A 34 9.74 21.06 -5.22
C ARG A 34 8.88 21.98 -6.06
N LYS A 35 7.67 22.30 -5.60
CA LYS A 35 6.71 23.16 -6.30
C LYS A 35 6.45 22.69 -7.75
N GLY A 36 6.38 21.37 -7.97
CA GLY A 36 6.16 20.75 -9.28
C GLY A 36 7.36 20.72 -10.22
N LYS A 37 8.54 21.11 -9.76
CA LYS A 37 9.79 21.02 -10.55
C LYS A 37 10.69 19.95 -9.97
N LEU A 38 11.18 19.06 -10.84
CA LEU A 38 12.20 18.08 -10.49
C LEU A 38 13.53 18.81 -10.20
N VAL A 39 14.03 18.72 -8.96
CA VAL A 39 15.24 19.43 -8.52
C VAL A 39 16.40 18.49 -8.26
N TYR A 40 16.14 17.18 -8.16
CA TYR A 40 17.15 16.15 -8.02
C TYR A 40 16.65 14.83 -8.60
N TYR A 41 17.46 14.15 -9.42
CA TYR A 41 17.13 12.84 -9.98
C TYR A 41 18.40 12.06 -10.28
N GLU A 42 18.80 11.21 -9.36
CA GLU A 42 20.06 10.46 -9.44
C GLU A 42 19.86 8.99 -9.10
N SER A 43 20.69 8.15 -9.71
CA SER A 43 20.78 6.72 -9.43
C SER A 43 22.09 6.38 -8.77
N PHE A 44 22.09 5.36 -7.90
CA PHE A 44 23.20 4.94 -7.08
C PHE A 44 23.39 3.43 -7.13
N GLY A 45 24.65 3.01 -7.10
CA GLY A 45 25.01 1.61 -7.01
C GLY A 45 24.71 0.79 -8.25
N LYS A 46 24.51 -0.52 -8.08
CA LYS A 46 24.30 -1.48 -9.15
C LYS A 46 22.84 -1.94 -9.22
N ARG A 47 22.36 -2.25 -10.42
CA ARG A 47 21.01 -2.77 -10.65
C ARG A 47 20.81 -4.20 -10.10
N GLY A 48 21.88 -4.99 -10.06
CA GLY A 48 21.90 -6.39 -9.61
C GLY A 48 23.29 -6.78 -9.13
N ASP A 49 23.44 -8.06 -8.85
CA ASP A 49 24.67 -8.70 -8.36
C ASP A 49 25.65 -9.05 -9.48
N ALA A 50 25.20 -9.15 -10.74
CA ALA A 50 26.07 -9.41 -11.87
C ALA A 50 27.08 -8.26 -12.06
N ALA A 51 28.33 -8.61 -12.32
CA ALA A 51 29.45 -7.70 -12.40
C ALA A 51 29.16 -6.48 -13.29
N GLY A 52 28.96 -5.32 -12.65
CA GLY A 52 29.23 -4.06 -13.30
C GLY A 52 28.05 -3.25 -13.84
N SER A 53 26.81 -3.74 -13.88
CA SER A 53 25.70 -2.93 -14.42
C SER A 53 25.29 -1.82 -13.45
N PRO A 54 25.57 -0.52 -13.72
CA PRO A 54 25.13 0.57 -12.87
C PRO A 54 23.61 0.63 -12.82
N MET A 55 23.06 1.17 -11.73
CA MET A 55 21.62 1.42 -11.59
C MET A 55 21.18 2.47 -12.61
N PRO A 56 20.28 2.16 -13.56
CA PRO A 56 19.77 3.19 -14.47
C PRO A 56 18.75 4.08 -13.75
N LYS A 57 18.66 5.36 -14.13
CA LYS A 57 17.68 6.29 -13.53
C LYS A 57 16.24 5.84 -13.74
N ASN A 58 15.95 5.16 -14.84
CA ASN A 58 14.64 4.58 -15.15
C ASN A 58 14.51 3.11 -14.72
N ALA A 59 15.24 2.69 -13.70
CA ALA A 59 15.09 1.37 -13.12
C ALA A 59 13.66 1.15 -12.62
N ILE A 60 13.15 -0.05 -12.86
CA ILE A 60 11.83 -0.51 -12.42
C ILE A 60 12.02 -1.24 -11.09
N PHE A 61 11.19 -0.91 -10.11
CA PHE A 61 11.21 -1.51 -8.79
C PHE A 61 9.87 -2.15 -8.45
N PRO A 62 9.83 -3.29 -7.76
CA PRO A 62 8.63 -3.67 -7.02
C PRO A 62 8.39 -2.60 -5.96
N ILE A 63 7.23 -1.94 -6.00
CA ILE A 63 6.94 -0.83 -5.10
C ILE A 63 6.21 -1.26 -3.84
N PHE A 64 5.91 -2.57 -3.71
CA PHE A 64 5.28 -3.16 -2.53
C PHE A 64 4.13 -2.29 -2.01
N SER A 65 4.17 -1.93 -0.74
CA SER A 65 3.09 -1.15 -0.10
C SER A 65 2.85 0.25 -0.65
N MET A 66 3.72 0.76 -1.51
CA MET A 66 3.45 1.97 -2.28
C MET A 66 2.37 1.73 -3.37
N THR A 67 1.95 0.49 -3.62
CA THR A 67 0.74 0.15 -4.39
C THR A 67 -0.54 0.67 -3.72
N LYS A 68 -0.60 0.69 -2.40
CA LYS A 68 -1.81 1.03 -1.63
C LYS A 68 -2.40 2.40 -1.96
N PRO A 69 -1.62 3.49 -2.09
CA PRO A 69 -2.15 4.78 -2.51
C PRO A 69 -2.81 4.74 -3.91
N LEU A 70 -2.27 3.96 -4.84
CA LEU A 70 -2.85 3.78 -6.18
C LEU A 70 -4.24 3.11 -6.08
N THR A 71 -4.34 2.03 -5.32
CA THR A 71 -5.60 1.31 -5.05
C THR A 71 -6.60 2.22 -4.31
N ALA A 72 -6.14 2.99 -3.32
CA ALA A 72 -7.00 3.90 -2.57
C ALA A 72 -7.58 5.02 -3.46
N VAL A 73 -6.78 5.61 -4.34
CA VAL A 73 -7.25 6.62 -5.31
C VAL A 73 -8.31 6.02 -6.22
N SER A 74 -8.11 4.81 -6.73
CA SER A 74 -9.10 4.11 -7.57
C SER A 74 -10.43 3.88 -6.85
N ALA A 75 -10.39 3.46 -5.58
CA ALA A 75 -11.60 3.33 -4.77
C ALA A 75 -12.31 4.68 -4.56
N LEU A 76 -11.55 5.77 -4.36
CA LEU A 76 -12.09 7.12 -4.22
C LEU A 76 -12.67 7.66 -5.54
N GLN A 77 -12.11 7.31 -6.69
CA GLN A 77 -12.71 7.62 -8.00
C GLN A 77 -14.08 6.94 -8.15
N LEU A 78 -14.19 5.66 -7.80
CA LEU A 78 -15.47 4.94 -7.81
C LEU A 78 -16.46 5.52 -6.81
N PHE A 79 -15.99 5.98 -5.67
CA PHE A 79 -16.81 6.69 -4.68
C PHE A 79 -17.36 8.01 -5.23
N GLU A 80 -16.55 8.84 -5.90
CA GLU A 80 -16.99 10.07 -6.57
C GLU A 80 -18.02 9.78 -7.67
N GLN A 81 -17.86 8.65 -8.38
CA GLN A 81 -18.80 8.15 -9.39
C GLN A 81 -20.08 7.52 -8.78
N ARG A 82 -20.20 7.44 -7.45
CA ARG A 82 -21.29 6.77 -6.72
C ARG A 82 -21.45 5.29 -7.06
N ARG A 83 -20.41 4.63 -7.52
CA ARG A 83 -20.34 3.20 -7.81
C ARG A 83 -19.87 2.35 -6.63
N LEU A 84 -19.24 2.98 -5.65
CA LEU A 84 -18.76 2.37 -4.42
C LEU A 84 -19.02 3.33 -3.27
N MET A 85 -19.56 2.84 -2.15
CA MET A 85 -19.80 3.64 -0.94
C MET A 85 -18.86 3.22 0.19
N LEU A 86 -18.09 4.19 0.72
CA LEU A 86 -17.04 3.89 1.72
C LEU A 86 -17.59 3.36 3.05
N ASN A 87 -18.80 3.73 3.41
CA ASN A 87 -19.47 3.33 4.65
C ASN A 87 -20.35 2.08 4.53
N GLU A 88 -20.47 1.50 3.33
CA GLU A 88 -21.18 0.25 3.14
C GLU A 88 -20.38 -0.94 3.69
N PRO A 89 -21.08 -1.97 4.20
CA PRO A 89 -20.47 -3.24 4.56
C PRO A 89 -19.70 -3.85 3.39
N ILE A 90 -18.53 -4.40 3.67
CA ILE A 90 -17.71 -5.05 2.64
C ILE A 90 -18.46 -6.21 1.97
N GLY A 91 -19.32 -6.91 2.71
CA GLY A 91 -20.15 -8.02 2.22
C GLY A 91 -21.10 -7.64 1.11
N THR A 92 -21.49 -6.35 0.99
CA THR A 92 -22.31 -5.84 -0.13
C THR A 92 -21.64 -6.08 -1.48
N TYR A 93 -20.33 -5.95 -1.52
CA TYR A 93 -19.53 -6.11 -2.74
C TYR A 93 -18.86 -7.48 -2.84
N LEU A 94 -18.50 -8.05 -1.69
CA LEU A 94 -17.79 -9.32 -1.55
C LEU A 94 -18.51 -10.23 -0.56
N PRO A 95 -19.53 -11.01 -1.02
CA PRO A 95 -20.38 -11.82 -0.16
C PRO A 95 -19.63 -12.81 0.75
N GLN A 96 -18.41 -13.24 0.35
CA GLN A 96 -17.55 -14.12 1.15
C GLN A 96 -17.16 -13.49 2.49
N LEU A 97 -17.23 -12.15 2.60
CA LEU A 97 -16.85 -11.38 3.80
C LEU A 97 -18.05 -10.83 4.59
N ASP A 98 -19.27 -11.26 4.27
CA ASP A 98 -20.50 -10.71 4.89
C ASP A 98 -20.60 -11.03 6.38
N LYS A 99 -20.25 -12.26 6.79
CA LYS A 99 -20.47 -12.77 8.16
C LYS A 99 -19.17 -13.11 8.86
N MET A 100 -18.30 -12.12 9.05
CA MET A 100 -17.05 -12.34 9.77
C MET A 100 -17.27 -12.21 11.30
N ALA A 101 -16.84 -13.22 12.06
CA ALA A 101 -16.84 -13.18 13.53
C ALA A 101 -15.51 -12.58 14.03
N VAL A 102 -15.51 -12.11 15.27
CA VAL A 102 -14.32 -11.57 15.97
C VAL A 102 -13.75 -12.64 16.89
N ALA A 103 -12.44 -12.85 16.86
CA ALA A 103 -11.74 -13.75 17.76
C ALA A 103 -11.69 -13.19 19.19
N THR A 104 -11.93 -14.04 20.18
CA THR A 104 -11.78 -13.75 21.60
C THR A 104 -10.76 -14.71 22.24
N GLN A 105 -10.44 -14.53 23.49
CA GLN A 105 -9.54 -15.46 24.21
C GLN A 105 -10.10 -16.87 24.34
N THR A 106 -11.42 -17.03 24.37
CA THR A 106 -12.11 -18.30 24.61
C THR A 106 -12.92 -18.82 23.43
N GLY A 107 -12.85 -18.15 22.27
CA GLY A 107 -13.62 -18.55 21.09
C GLY A 107 -13.87 -17.40 20.11
N THR A 108 -15.12 -17.20 19.73
CA THR A 108 -15.52 -16.13 18.80
C THR A 108 -16.79 -15.42 19.29
N GLU A 109 -16.93 -14.16 18.94
CA GLU A 109 -18.14 -13.38 19.13
C GLU A 109 -18.60 -12.76 17.80
N PRO A 110 -19.87 -12.40 17.64
CA PRO A 110 -20.34 -11.65 16.48
C PRO A 110 -19.66 -10.28 16.39
N ALA A 111 -19.37 -9.82 15.18
CA ALA A 111 -18.98 -8.44 14.97
C ALA A 111 -20.15 -7.50 15.36
N LYS A 112 -19.89 -6.46 16.14
CA LYS A 112 -20.90 -5.45 16.54
C LYS A 112 -21.46 -4.69 15.34
N ARG A 113 -20.68 -4.58 14.29
CA ARG A 113 -21.06 -4.15 12.94
C ARG A 113 -20.16 -4.83 11.91
N PRO A 114 -20.61 -4.98 10.66
CA PRO A 114 -19.73 -5.47 9.62
C PRO A 114 -18.59 -4.47 9.35
N PRO A 115 -17.40 -4.94 8.91
CA PRO A 115 -16.36 -4.06 8.41
C PRO A 115 -16.80 -3.37 7.12
N THR A 116 -16.41 -2.11 6.94
CA THR A 116 -16.76 -1.30 5.77
C THR A 116 -15.55 -1.16 4.82
N ILE A 117 -15.79 -0.67 3.59
CA ILE A 117 -14.71 -0.30 2.66
C ILE A 117 -13.74 0.69 3.33
N GLN A 118 -14.28 1.67 4.07
CA GLN A 118 -13.47 2.64 4.81
C GLN A 118 -12.58 1.98 5.87
N ASP A 119 -13.09 0.98 6.58
CA ASP A 119 -12.28 0.23 7.55
C ASP A 119 -11.14 -0.53 6.87
N MET A 120 -11.39 -1.13 5.70
CA MET A 120 -10.35 -1.79 4.91
C MET A 120 -9.25 -0.82 4.49
N MET A 121 -9.61 0.34 3.94
CA MET A 121 -8.66 1.37 3.49
C MET A 121 -7.86 1.99 4.64
N ARG A 122 -8.44 2.08 5.83
CA ARG A 122 -7.81 2.68 7.02
C ARG A 122 -7.08 1.70 7.92
N HIS A 123 -7.08 0.42 7.58
CA HIS A 123 -6.53 -0.65 8.42
C HIS A 123 -7.21 -0.78 9.79
N THR A 124 -8.53 -0.54 9.85
CA THR A 124 -9.34 -0.68 11.07
C THR A 124 -10.37 -1.80 10.98
N ALA A 125 -10.34 -2.60 9.92
CA ALA A 125 -11.32 -3.67 9.68
C ALA A 125 -11.16 -4.90 10.59
N GLY A 126 -10.00 -5.09 11.21
CA GLY A 126 -9.71 -6.29 12.01
C GLY A 126 -9.19 -7.49 11.21
N VAL A 127 -9.06 -7.40 9.90
CA VAL A 127 -8.47 -8.49 9.08
C VAL A 127 -7.02 -8.75 9.47
N SER A 128 -6.53 -9.99 9.31
CA SER A 128 -5.19 -10.41 9.76
C SER A 128 -4.13 -10.36 8.64
N TYR A 129 -2.86 -10.39 9.05
CA TYR A 129 -1.68 -10.61 8.19
C TYR A 129 -0.87 -11.79 8.73
N GLY A 130 -0.59 -12.80 7.89
CA GLY A 130 0.00 -14.07 8.31
C GLY A 130 1.37 -13.98 8.98
N PHE A 131 2.21 -13.06 8.54
CA PHE A 131 3.57 -12.92 9.05
C PHE A 131 3.71 -11.92 10.22
N MET A 132 2.62 -11.28 10.65
CA MET A 132 2.63 -10.29 11.73
C MET A 132 1.69 -10.70 12.84
N GLY A 133 2.20 -11.43 13.82
CA GLY A 133 1.47 -11.83 15.01
C GLY A 133 1.66 -13.30 15.35
N THR A 134 1.38 -13.64 16.61
CA THR A 134 1.56 -14.99 17.17
C THR A 134 0.24 -15.75 17.34
N THR A 135 -0.90 -15.13 17.03
CA THR A 135 -2.23 -15.74 17.16
C THR A 135 -2.47 -16.79 16.08
N ASP A 136 -3.35 -17.74 16.34
CA ASP A 136 -3.72 -18.78 15.37
C ASP A 136 -4.37 -18.17 14.10
N VAL A 137 -5.12 -17.08 14.26
CA VAL A 137 -5.66 -16.30 13.12
C VAL A 137 -4.52 -15.76 12.27
N SER A 138 -3.45 -15.22 12.88
CA SER A 138 -2.28 -14.73 12.14
C SER A 138 -1.56 -15.85 11.41
N LYS A 139 -1.38 -17.03 12.04
CA LYS A 139 -0.74 -18.19 11.41
C LYS A 139 -1.54 -18.69 10.20
N ARG A 140 -2.86 -18.83 10.33
CA ARG A 140 -3.73 -19.26 9.23
C ARG A 140 -3.78 -18.25 8.08
N SER A 141 -3.62 -16.96 8.35
CA SER A 141 -3.56 -15.94 7.31
C SER A 141 -2.24 -15.93 6.53
N SER A 142 -1.20 -16.69 6.95
CA SER A 142 0.02 -16.91 6.15
C SER A 142 -0.25 -17.69 4.86
N GLU A 143 -1.39 -18.38 4.78
CA GLU A 143 -1.85 -19.09 3.58
C GLU A 143 -2.46 -18.17 2.51
N LEU A 144 -2.65 -16.89 2.83
CA LEU A 144 -3.15 -15.87 1.90
C LEU A 144 -1.99 -15.36 1.03
N THR A 145 -1.60 -16.15 0.05
CA THR A 145 -0.48 -15.87 -0.86
C THR A 145 -0.97 -15.24 -2.17
N SER A 146 -0.03 -14.70 -2.95
CA SER A 146 -0.29 -14.15 -4.28
C SER A 146 -0.65 -15.22 -5.34
N ASP A 147 -0.47 -16.51 -5.01
CA ASP A 147 -0.74 -17.62 -5.93
C ASP A 147 -2.23 -18.02 -5.96
N LEU A 148 -3.00 -17.56 -4.98
CA LEU A 148 -4.44 -17.75 -4.94
C LEU A 148 -5.13 -16.85 -5.97
N SER A 149 -6.18 -17.35 -6.61
CA SER A 149 -7.13 -16.48 -7.33
C SER A 149 -7.82 -15.53 -6.35
N GLY A 150 -8.39 -14.43 -6.85
CA GLY A 150 -9.14 -13.49 -6.00
C GLY A 150 -10.28 -14.17 -5.24
N SER A 151 -10.98 -15.11 -5.86
CA SER A 151 -12.06 -15.89 -5.23
C SER A 151 -11.56 -16.81 -4.13
N GLU A 152 -10.45 -17.52 -4.34
CA GLU A 152 -9.83 -18.37 -3.33
C GLU A 152 -9.29 -17.55 -2.15
N PHE A 153 -8.67 -16.41 -2.45
CA PHE A 153 -8.20 -15.46 -1.44
C PHE A 153 -9.36 -15.00 -0.55
N LEU A 154 -10.49 -14.57 -1.15
CA LEU A 154 -11.67 -14.12 -0.42
C LEU A 154 -12.34 -15.24 0.37
N ALA A 155 -12.43 -16.44 -0.19
CA ALA A 155 -12.98 -17.60 0.51
C ALA A 155 -12.15 -17.97 1.73
N LYS A 156 -10.82 -18.01 1.61
CA LYS A 156 -9.93 -18.25 2.75
C LYS A 156 -10.01 -17.13 3.79
N LEU A 157 -9.99 -15.86 3.35
CA LEU A 157 -10.07 -14.71 4.25
C LEU A 157 -11.40 -14.69 5.02
N GLY A 158 -12.53 -14.97 4.36
CA GLY A 158 -13.86 -15.05 4.97
C GLY A 158 -14.00 -16.18 6.01
N GLY A 159 -13.19 -17.24 5.87
CA GLY A 159 -13.08 -18.31 6.87
C GLY A 159 -12.23 -17.96 8.09
N LEU A 160 -11.59 -16.79 8.13
CA LEU A 160 -10.81 -16.30 9.26
C LEU A 160 -11.64 -15.36 10.13
N GLN A 161 -11.32 -15.32 11.41
CA GLN A 161 -11.89 -14.35 12.33
C GLN A 161 -11.19 -13.00 12.23
N LEU A 162 -11.93 -11.93 12.48
CA LEU A 162 -11.36 -10.62 12.72
C LEU A 162 -10.59 -10.63 14.05
N GLN A 163 -9.49 -9.93 14.16
CA GLN A 163 -8.68 -9.86 15.37
C GLN A 163 -9.28 -8.94 16.44
N TYR A 164 -10.16 -8.02 16.05
CA TYR A 164 -10.85 -7.06 16.93
C TYR A 164 -12.10 -6.54 16.24
N GLN A 165 -12.95 -5.90 17.01
CA GLN A 165 -14.19 -5.27 16.52
C GLN A 165 -13.85 -4.20 15.47
N PRO A 166 -14.51 -4.19 14.30
CA PRO A 166 -14.27 -3.23 13.24
C PRO A 166 -14.34 -1.77 13.73
N GLY A 167 -13.34 -0.98 13.37
CA GLY A 167 -13.23 0.43 13.73
C GLY A 167 -12.59 0.72 15.08
N THR A 168 -12.27 -0.28 15.91
CA THR A 168 -11.77 -0.06 17.28
C THR A 168 -10.26 0.08 17.36
N HIS A 169 -9.50 -0.62 16.50
CA HIS A 169 -8.04 -0.61 16.53
C HIS A 169 -7.49 -0.38 15.12
N TRP A 170 -6.35 0.28 15.06
CA TRP A 170 -5.56 0.39 13.84
C TRP A 170 -4.52 -0.72 13.81
N ASN A 171 -4.53 -1.52 12.76
CA ASN A 171 -3.53 -2.56 12.56
C ASN A 171 -3.29 -2.77 11.06
N TYR A 172 -2.08 -2.46 10.61
CA TYR A 172 -1.69 -2.55 9.20
C TYR A 172 -1.83 -3.97 8.67
N ARG A 173 -2.70 -4.19 7.65
CA ARG A 173 -3.09 -5.52 7.17
C ARG A 173 -3.53 -5.51 5.69
N LEU A 174 -4.20 -6.61 5.29
CA LEU A 174 -4.68 -6.93 3.94
C LEU A 174 -5.83 -6.04 3.41
N GLY A 175 -6.20 -4.98 4.11
CA GLY A 175 -7.37 -4.18 3.74
C GLY A 175 -7.33 -3.62 2.32
N LEU A 176 -6.16 -3.23 1.80
CA LEU A 176 -6.03 -2.73 0.43
C LEU A 176 -6.04 -3.84 -0.63
N ASP A 177 -5.70 -5.09 -0.27
CA ASP A 177 -5.90 -6.24 -1.15
C ASP A 177 -7.40 -6.51 -1.33
N VAL A 178 -8.15 -6.50 -0.22
CA VAL A 178 -9.61 -6.59 -0.23
C VAL A 178 -10.24 -5.41 -0.99
N THR A 179 -9.74 -4.19 -0.81
CA THR A 179 -10.20 -3.02 -1.58
C THR A 179 -9.94 -3.20 -3.08
N GLY A 180 -8.81 -3.76 -3.47
CA GLY A 180 -8.51 -4.10 -4.87
C GLY A 180 -9.52 -5.07 -5.46
N LEU A 181 -9.83 -6.17 -4.76
CA LEU A 181 -10.86 -7.13 -5.17
C LEU A 181 -12.28 -6.53 -5.17
N THR A 182 -12.54 -5.54 -4.30
CA THR A 182 -13.80 -4.78 -4.37
C THR A 182 -13.88 -3.94 -5.65
N ILE A 183 -12.78 -3.30 -6.05
CA ILE A 183 -12.71 -2.57 -7.33
C ILE A 183 -13.00 -3.52 -8.50
N GLU A 184 -12.40 -4.71 -8.50
CA GLU A 184 -12.65 -5.74 -9.51
C GLU A 184 -14.14 -6.14 -9.56
N ALA A 185 -14.76 -6.39 -8.40
CA ALA A 185 -16.17 -6.73 -8.31
C ALA A 185 -17.10 -5.62 -8.84
N VAL A 186 -16.80 -4.35 -8.53
CA VAL A 186 -17.59 -3.19 -8.95
C VAL A 186 -17.42 -2.89 -10.45
N THR A 187 -16.22 -3.13 -11.00
CA THR A 187 -15.88 -2.73 -12.37
C THR A 187 -15.93 -3.88 -13.38
N ASN A 188 -15.94 -5.11 -12.89
CA ASN A 188 -15.78 -6.33 -13.69
C ASN A 188 -14.49 -6.32 -14.53
N GLN A 189 -13.43 -5.74 -14.00
CA GLN A 189 -12.10 -5.67 -14.60
C GLN A 189 -11.06 -6.08 -13.59
N ARG A 190 -9.92 -6.64 -14.04
CA ARG A 190 -8.77 -6.85 -13.15
C ARG A 190 -8.26 -5.51 -12.64
N LEU A 191 -7.79 -5.50 -11.40
CA LEU A 191 -7.30 -4.28 -10.75
C LEU A 191 -6.21 -3.59 -11.58
N GLY A 192 -5.23 -4.34 -12.09
CA GLY A 192 -4.16 -3.79 -12.93
C GLY A 192 -4.67 -3.15 -14.22
N GLN A 193 -5.68 -3.73 -14.87
CA GLN A 193 -6.30 -3.17 -16.06
C GLN A 193 -7.07 -1.88 -15.73
N TYR A 194 -7.80 -1.88 -14.63
CA TYR A 194 -8.52 -0.70 -14.17
C TYR A 194 -7.56 0.44 -13.83
N LEU A 195 -6.49 0.17 -13.08
CA LEU A 195 -5.48 1.18 -12.74
C LEU A 195 -4.74 1.68 -13.98
N GLN A 196 -4.45 0.80 -14.94
CA GLN A 196 -3.83 1.17 -16.20
C GLN A 196 -4.67 2.25 -16.92
N ALA A 197 -5.96 1.98 -17.11
CA ALA A 197 -6.87 2.88 -17.85
C ALA A 197 -7.21 4.16 -17.06
N GLN A 198 -7.34 4.07 -15.73
CA GLN A 198 -7.87 5.19 -14.93
C GLN A 198 -6.78 6.05 -14.27
N ILE A 199 -5.56 5.55 -14.14
CA ILE A 199 -4.46 6.26 -13.45
C ILE A 199 -3.20 6.29 -14.31
N PHE A 200 -2.68 5.13 -14.76
CA PHE A 200 -1.34 5.09 -15.34
C PHE A 200 -1.29 5.77 -16.70
N GLU A 201 -2.17 5.42 -17.62
CA GLU A 201 -2.24 6.05 -18.94
C GLU A 201 -2.53 7.55 -18.86
N PRO A 202 -3.58 8.01 -18.13
CA PRO A 202 -3.86 9.44 -18.03
C PRO A 202 -2.70 10.25 -17.43
N LEU A 203 -1.95 9.67 -16.48
CA LEU A 203 -0.79 10.33 -15.90
C LEU A 203 0.51 10.13 -16.68
N GLY A 204 0.51 9.36 -17.80
CA GLY A 204 1.72 9.04 -18.54
C GLY A 204 2.73 8.20 -17.74
N MET A 205 2.24 7.32 -16.85
CA MET A 205 3.04 6.39 -16.04
C MET A 205 3.32 5.10 -16.84
N SER A 206 4.07 5.22 -17.92
CA SER A 206 4.28 4.15 -18.91
C SER A 206 5.11 2.96 -18.40
N ASP A 207 5.75 3.10 -17.25
CA ASP A 207 6.59 2.09 -16.61
C ASP A 207 6.00 1.62 -15.27
N THR A 208 4.66 1.70 -15.14
CA THR A 208 3.93 1.23 -13.94
C THR A 208 2.94 0.14 -14.34
N PHE A 209 3.00 -1.02 -13.69
CA PHE A 209 2.19 -2.20 -14.05
C PHE A 209 2.18 -3.23 -12.91
N PHE A 210 1.31 -4.26 -13.02
CA PHE A 210 1.29 -5.43 -12.12
C PHE A 210 2.07 -6.63 -12.69
N THR A 211 2.38 -6.60 -13.97
CA THR A 211 3.22 -7.59 -14.66
C THR A 211 4.24 -6.85 -15.51
N VAL A 212 5.52 -7.11 -15.30
CA VAL A 212 6.59 -6.43 -16.02
C VAL A 212 6.63 -6.91 -17.47
N PRO A 213 6.49 -6.02 -18.47
CA PRO A 213 6.64 -6.39 -19.87
C PRO A 213 8.04 -6.98 -20.15
N VAL A 214 8.09 -8.02 -20.98
CA VAL A 214 9.32 -8.77 -21.26
C VAL A 214 10.43 -7.87 -21.79
N ASP A 215 10.11 -6.91 -22.64
CA ASP A 215 11.03 -5.92 -23.20
C ASP A 215 11.61 -4.95 -22.15
N LYS A 216 10.96 -4.85 -20.98
CA LYS A 216 11.36 -3.97 -19.87
C LYS A 216 12.13 -4.66 -18.75
N VAL A 217 12.22 -5.99 -18.77
CA VAL A 217 12.92 -6.79 -17.72
C VAL A 217 14.38 -6.36 -17.55
N GLY A 218 15.03 -5.93 -18.62
CA GLY A 218 16.39 -5.40 -18.58
C GLY A 218 16.59 -4.20 -17.63
N ARG A 219 15.50 -3.51 -17.23
CA ARG A 219 15.53 -2.38 -16.30
C ARG A 219 15.09 -2.73 -14.88
N LEU A 220 14.63 -3.96 -14.63
CA LEU A 220 14.18 -4.39 -13.32
C LEU A 220 15.34 -4.41 -12.32
N ALA A 221 15.18 -3.69 -11.21
CA ALA A 221 16.13 -3.71 -10.11
C ALA A 221 16.01 -5.04 -9.35
N LYS A 222 17.13 -5.71 -9.11
CA LYS A 222 17.18 -6.96 -8.37
C LYS A 222 17.39 -6.69 -6.87
N PRO A 223 16.75 -7.45 -5.97
CA PRO A 223 16.97 -7.31 -4.54
C PRO A 223 18.41 -7.66 -4.15
N PHE A 224 18.84 -7.21 -2.97
CA PHE A 224 20.16 -7.56 -2.43
C PHE A 224 20.30 -9.02 -2.05
N GLN A 225 19.22 -9.62 -1.60
CA GLN A 225 19.16 -11.04 -1.26
C GLN A 225 18.60 -11.82 -2.44
N LYS A 226 18.98 -13.09 -2.53
CA LYS A 226 18.32 -13.98 -3.48
C LYS A 226 16.81 -13.96 -3.23
N PRO A 227 15.99 -13.97 -4.28
CA PRO A 227 14.56 -14.11 -4.14
C PRO A 227 14.25 -15.28 -3.21
N ALA A 228 13.25 -15.11 -2.35
CA ALA A 228 12.79 -16.20 -1.52
C ALA A 228 12.29 -17.35 -2.40
N ALA A 229 12.43 -18.59 -1.93
CA ALA A 229 11.87 -19.72 -2.65
C ALA A 229 10.34 -19.50 -2.79
N GLY A 230 9.83 -19.54 -4.02
CA GLY A 230 8.42 -19.29 -4.31
C GLY A 230 8.11 -17.79 -4.63
N GLU A 231 9.11 -16.91 -4.74
CA GLU A 231 8.87 -15.56 -5.23
C GLU A 231 8.45 -15.60 -6.71
N ARG A 232 7.35 -14.94 -7.02
CA ARG A 232 6.75 -14.94 -8.35
C ARG A 232 7.68 -14.32 -9.39
N ASP A 233 7.74 -14.90 -10.59
CA ASP A 233 8.34 -14.27 -11.76
C ASP A 233 7.60 -12.94 -12.05
N PRO A 234 8.28 -11.79 -12.04
CA PRO A 234 7.67 -10.49 -12.29
C PRO A 234 7.05 -10.35 -13.70
N THR A 235 7.43 -11.21 -14.64
CA THR A 235 6.89 -11.22 -16.02
C THR A 235 5.66 -12.11 -16.17
N SER A 236 5.40 -12.98 -15.22
CA SER A 236 4.18 -13.81 -15.20
C SER A 236 3.01 -13.04 -14.63
N GLN A 237 1.82 -13.23 -15.22
CA GLN A 237 0.61 -12.65 -14.68
C GLN A 237 0.27 -13.33 -13.34
N PRO A 238 0.04 -12.56 -12.26
CA PRO A 238 -0.38 -13.14 -10.98
C PRO A 238 -1.79 -13.72 -11.07
N SER A 239 -2.12 -14.65 -10.18
CA SER A 239 -3.47 -15.21 -10.08
C SER A 239 -4.50 -14.14 -9.70
N HIS A 240 -4.11 -13.15 -8.87
CA HIS A 240 -4.84 -11.90 -8.65
C HIS A 240 -3.87 -10.73 -8.49
N ASP A 241 -4.32 -9.51 -8.77
CA ASP A 241 -3.52 -8.30 -8.62
C ASP A 241 -3.62 -7.80 -7.18
N SER A 242 -2.52 -7.94 -6.40
CA SER A 242 -2.51 -7.47 -5.00
C SER A 242 -2.60 -5.94 -4.94
N GLY A 243 -3.73 -5.41 -4.50
CA GLY A 243 -3.92 -3.97 -4.24
C GLY A 243 -3.09 -3.45 -3.06
N GLY A 244 -2.58 -4.36 -2.25
CA GLY A 244 -1.71 -4.07 -1.12
C GLY A 244 -0.22 -4.02 -1.45
N GLY A 245 0.23 -4.58 -2.59
CA GLY A 245 1.68 -4.68 -2.80
C GLY A 245 2.15 -5.14 -4.17
N GLY A 246 1.27 -5.37 -5.15
CA GLY A 246 1.61 -6.10 -6.38
C GLY A 246 2.20 -5.26 -7.53
N ALA A 247 2.26 -3.94 -7.42
CA ALA A 247 2.70 -3.09 -8.52
C ALA A 247 4.22 -2.93 -8.60
N PHE A 248 4.67 -2.69 -9.82
CA PHE A 248 6.03 -2.25 -10.17
C PHE A 248 5.95 -0.84 -10.73
N SER A 249 6.98 -0.03 -10.51
CA SER A 249 7.04 1.35 -11.01
C SER A 249 8.47 1.87 -11.08
N THR A 250 8.64 3.05 -11.67
CA THR A 250 9.86 3.84 -11.62
C THR A 250 9.70 5.03 -10.67
N ALA A 251 10.80 5.62 -10.22
CA ALA A 251 10.75 6.84 -9.42
C ALA A 251 10.11 8.01 -10.17
N ALA A 252 10.29 8.08 -11.50
CA ALA A 252 9.69 9.12 -12.33
C ALA A 252 8.17 9.00 -12.42
N ASP A 253 7.66 7.79 -12.70
CA ASP A 253 6.23 7.54 -12.79
C ASP A 253 5.53 7.80 -11.44
N TYR A 254 6.10 7.25 -10.35
CA TYR A 254 5.50 7.44 -9.04
C TYR A 254 5.52 8.91 -8.60
N LEU A 255 6.53 9.67 -9.03
CA LEU A 255 6.57 11.12 -8.79
C LEU A 255 5.42 11.86 -9.50
N ARG A 256 5.01 11.44 -10.71
CA ARG A 256 3.84 12.00 -11.42
C ARG A 256 2.56 11.77 -10.62
N PHE A 257 2.37 10.54 -10.09
CA PHE A 257 1.25 10.23 -9.21
C PHE A 257 1.26 11.09 -7.93
N ALA A 258 2.41 11.21 -7.27
CA ALA A 258 2.56 12.04 -6.08
C ALA A 258 2.29 13.53 -6.36
N GLU A 259 2.74 14.03 -7.53
CA GLU A 259 2.49 15.41 -7.95
C GLU A 259 1.01 15.67 -8.27
N MET A 260 0.33 14.71 -8.88
CA MET A 260 -1.13 14.75 -9.09
C MET A 260 -1.86 14.93 -7.75
N LEU A 261 -1.52 14.14 -6.73
CA LEU A 261 -2.09 14.27 -5.39
C LEU A 261 -1.78 15.65 -4.77
N ARG A 262 -0.52 16.09 -4.84
CA ARG A 262 -0.08 17.39 -4.33
C ARG A 262 -0.83 18.56 -4.96
N ARG A 263 -1.20 18.45 -6.24
CA ARG A 263 -1.98 19.45 -6.98
C ARG A 263 -3.48 19.36 -6.79
N GLY A 264 -3.95 18.57 -5.85
CA GLY A 264 -5.37 18.47 -5.56
C GLY A 264 -6.13 17.56 -6.52
N GLY A 265 -5.49 16.50 -7.00
CA GLY A 265 -6.11 15.47 -7.85
C GLY A 265 -5.97 15.70 -9.36
N SER A 266 -5.13 16.66 -9.77
CA SER A 266 -4.95 16.99 -11.19
C SER A 266 -3.47 17.13 -11.58
N LEU A 267 -3.12 16.69 -12.78
CA LEU A 267 -1.79 16.87 -13.38
C LEU A 267 -1.94 17.02 -14.91
N ASP A 268 -1.17 17.91 -15.53
CA ASP A 268 -1.10 18.09 -16.98
C ASP A 268 -2.47 18.13 -17.69
N ASN A 269 -3.42 18.90 -17.14
CA ASN A 269 -4.83 19.01 -17.58
C ASN A 269 -5.68 17.74 -17.39
N VAL A 270 -5.12 16.69 -16.81
CA VAL A 270 -5.87 15.47 -16.41
C VAL A 270 -6.38 15.66 -14.99
N HIS A 271 -7.68 15.42 -14.77
CA HIS A 271 -8.32 15.43 -13.46
C HIS A 271 -8.70 14.03 -13.07
N LEU A 272 -8.08 13.47 -12.05
CA LEU A 272 -8.31 12.08 -11.60
C LEU A 272 -9.14 11.98 -10.33
N LEU A 273 -9.07 12.99 -9.45
CA LEU A 273 -9.70 12.93 -8.13
C LEU A 273 -10.08 14.34 -7.67
N GLY A 274 -11.25 14.47 -7.08
CA GLY A 274 -11.71 15.75 -6.53
C GLY A 274 -10.78 16.26 -5.42
N ARG A 275 -10.57 17.57 -5.38
CA ARG A 275 -9.66 18.24 -4.44
C ARG A 275 -9.90 17.86 -2.98
N LYS A 276 -11.14 17.57 -2.60
CA LYS A 276 -11.50 17.16 -1.25
C LYS A 276 -10.84 15.85 -0.82
N TYR A 277 -10.54 14.95 -1.75
CA TYR A 277 -10.01 13.60 -1.48
C TYR A 277 -8.53 13.46 -1.83
N SER A 278 -7.94 14.47 -2.46
CA SER A 278 -6.54 14.44 -2.90
C SER A 278 -5.54 14.94 -1.85
N GLY A 279 -6.00 15.54 -0.75
CA GLY A 279 -5.14 15.97 0.34
C GLY A 279 -4.45 14.77 1.00
N VAL A 280 -3.11 14.79 1.08
CA VAL A 280 -2.31 13.75 1.76
C VAL A 280 -2.78 13.55 3.22
N HIS A 281 -3.42 14.58 3.79
CA HIS A 281 -4.10 14.51 5.09
C HIS A 281 -5.42 13.74 5.04
N ASP A 282 -6.09 13.63 3.89
CA ASP A 282 -7.43 13.04 3.79
C ASP A 282 -7.40 11.55 3.44
N VAL A 283 -6.38 11.05 2.75
CA VAL A 283 -6.19 9.60 2.52
C VAL A 283 -5.93 8.88 3.86
N GLY A 284 -5.36 9.60 4.85
CA GLY A 284 -5.23 9.15 6.24
C GLY A 284 -6.24 9.76 7.22
N SER A 285 -6.83 10.94 6.94
CA SER A 285 -7.65 11.73 7.88
C SER A 285 -9.15 11.56 7.71
N VAL A 286 -9.62 10.80 6.74
CA VAL A 286 -10.99 10.25 6.82
C VAL A 286 -11.15 9.45 8.13
N GLY A 287 -10.07 9.33 8.92
CA GLY A 287 -10.01 8.67 10.22
C GLY A 287 -9.57 9.48 11.42
N VAL A 288 -9.02 10.67 11.28
CA VAL A 288 -8.40 11.38 12.44
C VAL A 288 -9.38 12.29 13.20
N ARG A 289 -10.55 12.62 12.65
CA ARG A 289 -11.59 13.34 13.43
C ARG A 289 -12.19 12.52 14.60
N SER A 290 -12.01 11.19 14.64
CA SER A 290 -12.48 10.37 15.76
C SER A 290 -11.48 10.31 16.93
N LYS A 291 -10.19 10.59 16.75
CA LYS A 291 -9.20 10.51 17.84
C LYS A 291 -9.36 11.59 18.91
N ARG A 292 -9.92 12.75 18.61
CA ARG A 292 -10.15 13.80 19.63
C ARG A 292 -11.33 13.52 20.56
N ARG A 293 -12.24 12.58 20.23
CA ARG A 293 -13.34 12.19 21.12
C ARG A 293 -13.02 10.95 21.97
N LEU A 294 -12.08 10.11 21.55
CA LEU A 294 -11.70 8.91 22.32
C LEU A 294 -10.64 9.21 23.39
N ALA A 295 -9.77 10.21 23.18
CA ALA A 295 -8.78 10.63 24.18
C ALA A 295 -9.40 11.42 25.36
N ALA A 296 -10.64 11.90 25.25
CA ALA A 296 -11.32 12.64 26.32
C ALA A 296 -12.19 11.76 27.26
N ALA A 297 -12.22 10.43 27.03
CA ALA A 297 -13.04 9.51 27.82
C ALA A 297 -12.22 8.60 28.76
N ASP A 298 -10.88 8.67 28.74
CA ASP A 298 -10.02 7.70 29.45
C ASP A 298 -9.17 8.29 30.59
N ASP A 299 -9.41 9.56 30.96
CA ASP A 299 -8.66 10.23 32.03
C ASP A 299 -9.41 10.26 33.38
N SER A 300 -10.37 9.35 33.64
CA SER A 300 -11.13 9.33 34.91
C SER A 300 -11.13 7.98 35.64
N GLU A 301 -10.03 7.23 35.63
CA GLU A 301 -9.82 6.20 36.65
C GLU A 301 -8.48 6.37 37.34
N ALA A 302 -8.57 6.92 38.55
CA ALA A 302 -7.47 7.10 39.47
C ALA A 302 -6.94 5.74 39.96
N ALA A 303 -5.62 5.60 39.96
CA ALA A 303 -4.94 4.45 40.58
C ALA A 303 -5.15 4.41 42.08
N PRO A 304 -5.36 3.23 42.70
CA PRO A 304 -5.38 3.10 44.16
C PRO A 304 -3.97 3.15 44.73
N SER A 305 -3.78 3.98 45.78
CA SER A 305 -2.60 4.07 46.60
C SER A 305 -2.34 2.78 47.37
N ILE A 306 -1.12 2.26 47.30
CA ILE A 306 -0.64 1.18 48.17
C ILE A 306 -0.08 1.83 49.43
N SER A 307 -0.64 1.50 50.57
CA SER A 307 -0.06 1.63 51.90
C SER A 307 0.63 0.33 52.30
#